data_a0b120f368c8d34bbff35fcc10f7420d
#
_entry.id   a0b120f368c8d34bbff35fcc10f7420d
#
_cell.length_a   1.000
_cell.length_b   1.000
_cell.length_c   1.000
_cell.angle_alpha   90.00
_cell.angle_beta   90.00
_cell.angle_gamma   90.00
#
_symmetry.space_group_name_H-M   'P 1'
#
loop_
_entity.id
_entity.type
_entity.pdbx_description
1 polymer ?
#
loop_
_entity_poly.entity_id
_entity_poly.type
_entity_poly.pdbx_seq_one_letter_code
_entity_poly.pdbx_strand_id
1 'polypeptide(L)'
;MIDEFCVERSKELFERAKRLIPEGVNSGIRGPAWGITPGIHPMFIKKAKGSRIYDVDNNEYIDYVLGYGPVILGHSHPKIIHAVKEQLEKGTVYGFSHANEIEVAEKIVKLVPCADMVRFTTTGTEANMGVVRIARAYTGKDKIARFDLAYHGWEDGFLVGAAGGLPINYFKTASPGVPKSALENTMVLPWNNLEAVEKILKRHENEIALVMTEIFGDGWIGPEDGFLEGLREATEDRDILLLFDEVKTGFRLALGGAQQRFGITPDVATFGKALGNGFPVAAITGKRDIMGPVADKARLAGTFNACPINIAASLATLTELEAGGADLYKRFHDIGLKLQKGIREAVEDIRIEAIVQGPENMFRIAFTELEKITNLQESKTLEDPLNKRRNAIFGQEFVKRGILGHPNHAWFTSMAHTEDDVKKTVEALYDSLKEVKKTA
;
A
#
# COMPACT_ATOMS: atom_id res chain seq x y z
N MET A 1 -18.95 -21.33 -5.32
CA MET A 1 -17.89 -22.30 -4.89
C MET A 1 -17.16 -22.72 -6.15
N ILE A 2 -15.87 -22.97 -6.03
CA ILE A 2 -15.11 -23.63 -7.10
C ILE A 2 -15.58 -25.09 -7.10
N ASP A 3 -16.10 -25.58 -8.23
CA ASP A 3 -16.71 -26.93 -8.30
C ASP A 3 -15.67 -28.03 -7.99
N GLU A 4 -14.41 -27.80 -8.35
CA GLU A 4 -13.28 -28.67 -8.01
C GLU A 4 -12.02 -27.81 -7.84
N PHE A 5 -11.63 -27.57 -6.57
CA PHE A 5 -10.42 -26.78 -6.27
C PHE A 5 -9.15 -27.61 -6.59
N CYS A 6 -8.40 -27.17 -7.57
CA CYS A 6 -7.18 -27.81 -8.04
C CYS A 6 -5.98 -26.86 -7.95
N VAL A 7 -4.80 -27.37 -7.62
CA VAL A 7 -3.54 -26.61 -7.53
C VAL A 7 -2.33 -27.38 -8.10
N GLU A 8 -2.56 -28.42 -8.85
CA GLU A 8 -1.49 -29.34 -9.31
C GLU A 8 -0.51 -28.64 -10.27
N ARG A 9 -1.02 -27.83 -11.20
CA ARG A 9 -0.18 -27.07 -12.12
C ARG A 9 0.62 -25.97 -11.38
N SER A 10 0.01 -25.32 -10.43
CA SER A 10 0.67 -24.32 -9.56
C SER A 10 1.80 -24.97 -8.76
N LYS A 11 1.60 -26.16 -8.20
CA LYS A 11 2.64 -26.93 -7.50
C LYS A 11 3.82 -27.24 -8.42
N GLU A 12 3.55 -27.78 -9.62
CA GLU A 12 4.58 -28.09 -10.61
C GLU A 12 5.44 -26.85 -10.96
N LEU A 13 4.78 -25.72 -11.22
CA LEU A 13 5.46 -24.48 -11.54
C LEU A 13 6.28 -23.94 -10.37
N PHE A 14 5.79 -24.09 -9.14
CA PHE A 14 6.52 -23.67 -7.95
C PHE A 14 7.79 -24.53 -7.73
N GLU A 15 7.73 -25.85 -7.92
CA GLU A 15 8.91 -26.71 -7.84
C GLU A 15 9.97 -26.33 -8.89
N ARG A 16 9.54 -25.89 -10.07
CA ARG A 16 10.45 -25.34 -11.09
C ARG A 16 11.03 -23.99 -10.66
N ALA A 17 10.17 -23.10 -10.12
CA ALA A 17 10.57 -21.75 -9.69
C ALA A 17 11.63 -21.81 -8.59
N LYS A 18 11.49 -22.67 -7.59
CA LYS A 18 12.47 -22.85 -6.49
C LYS A 18 13.89 -23.19 -6.97
N ARG A 19 14.04 -23.75 -8.14
CA ARG A 19 15.37 -24.07 -8.72
C ARG A 19 16.04 -22.88 -9.41
N LEU A 20 15.26 -21.83 -9.72
CA LEU A 20 15.72 -20.72 -10.56
C LEU A 20 15.60 -19.36 -9.86
N ILE A 21 14.69 -19.24 -8.93
CA ILE A 21 14.33 -18.00 -8.24
C ILE A 21 14.46 -18.25 -6.73
N PRO A 22 15.20 -17.45 -5.97
CA PRO A 22 15.27 -17.56 -4.52
C PRO A 22 13.86 -17.63 -3.91
N GLU A 23 13.62 -18.59 -3.00
CA GLU A 23 12.31 -18.88 -2.39
C GLU A 23 11.20 -19.28 -3.39
N GLY A 24 11.49 -19.37 -4.70
CA GLY A 24 10.53 -19.62 -5.77
C GLY A 24 9.69 -18.40 -6.15
N VAL A 25 9.96 -17.22 -5.57
CA VAL A 25 9.19 -15.99 -5.79
C VAL A 25 10.09 -14.74 -5.86
N ASN A 26 9.68 -13.73 -6.62
CA ASN A 26 10.40 -12.47 -6.76
C ASN A 26 10.04 -11.42 -5.67
N SER A 27 9.20 -11.81 -4.71
CA SER A 27 8.89 -10.99 -3.53
C SER A 27 8.42 -11.92 -2.42
N GLY A 28 9.04 -11.86 -1.24
CA GLY A 28 8.77 -12.76 -0.11
C GLY A 28 7.29 -12.80 0.30
N ILE A 29 6.58 -11.67 0.16
CA ILE A 29 5.13 -11.60 0.46
C ILE A 29 4.26 -12.48 -0.47
N ARG A 30 4.79 -12.97 -1.59
CA ARG A 30 4.14 -13.94 -2.49
C ARG A 30 4.48 -15.39 -2.16
N GLY A 31 5.44 -15.60 -1.26
CA GLY A 31 5.94 -16.93 -0.89
C GLY A 31 5.03 -17.64 0.13
N PRO A 32 5.26 -18.95 0.34
CA PRO A 32 4.44 -19.78 1.24
C PRO A 32 4.47 -19.32 2.70
N ALA A 33 5.56 -18.70 3.14
CA ALA A 33 5.74 -18.28 4.53
C ALA A 33 4.93 -17.00 4.88
N TRP A 34 4.76 -16.10 3.91
CA TRP A 34 4.16 -14.76 4.09
C TRP A 34 2.94 -14.55 3.21
N GLY A 35 2.66 -15.51 2.31
CA GLY A 35 1.72 -15.35 1.23
C GLY A 35 0.27 -15.36 1.67
N ILE A 36 -0.58 -14.98 0.71
CA ILE A 36 -2.04 -14.90 0.81
C ILE A 36 -2.66 -16.26 1.17
N THR A 37 -1.96 -17.34 0.86
CA THR A 37 -2.43 -18.73 0.98
C THR A 37 -1.51 -19.54 1.89
N PRO A 38 -1.47 -19.29 3.22
CA PRO A 38 -0.65 -20.05 4.14
C PRO A 38 -0.94 -21.56 4.02
N GLY A 39 0.11 -22.37 3.77
CA GLY A 39 -0.03 -23.81 3.63
C GLY A 39 -0.63 -24.30 2.29
N ILE A 40 -0.99 -23.40 1.38
CA ILE A 40 -1.27 -23.68 -0.02
C ILE A 40 -0.08 -23.16 -0.84
N HIS A 41 0.26 -23.82 -1.95
CA HIS A 41 1.38 -23.39 -2.80
C HIS A 41 1.12 -22.01 -3.39
N PRO A 42 2.17 -21.22 -3.68
CA PRO A 42 2.02 -19.97 -4.41
C PRO A 42 1.21 -20.19 -5.68
N MET A 43 0.22 -19.34 -5.87
CA MET A 43 -0.65 -19.40 -7.05
C MET A 43 0.05 -18.75 -8.23
N PHE A 44 -0.03 -19.41 -9.39
CA PHE A 44 0.46 -18.87 -10.65
C PHE A 44 -0.72 -18.34 -11.47
N ILE A 45 -0.79 -17.01 -11.61
CA ILE A 45 -1.92 -16.34 -12.26
C ILE A 45 -1.73 -16.35 -13.78
N LYS A 46 -2.78 -16.74 -14.50
CA LYS A 46 -2.84 -16.83 -15.95
C LYS A 46 -3.42 -15.58 -16.60
N LYS A 47 -4.46 -15.00 -15.97
CA LYS A 47 -5.14 -13.78 -16.45
C LYS A 47 -5.89 -13.10 -15.31
N ALA A 48 -6.22 -11.81 -15.54
CA ALA A 48 -7.06 -11.04 -14.62
C ALA A 48 -7.96 -10.08 -15.41
N LYS A 49 -9.20 -9.83 -14.91
CA LYS A 49 -10.14 -8.89 -15.51
C LYS A 49 -11.15 -8.38 -14.48
N GLY A 50 -11.35 -7.07 -14.41
CA GLY A 50 -12.27 -6.44 -13.45
C GLY A 50 -11.85 -6.76 -12.01
N SER A 51 -12.77 -7.34 -11.23
CA SER A 51 -12.53 -7.80 -9.85
C SER A 51 -12.01 -9.23 -9.75
N ARG A 52 -11.70 -9.90 -10.88
CA ARG A 52 -11.37 -11.33 -10.94
C ARG A 52 -9.93 -11.58 -11.35
N ILE A 53 -9.35 -12.64 -10.77
CA ILE A 53 -8.14 -13.27 -11.29
C ILE A 53 -8.37 -14.77 -11.51
N TYR A 54 -7.58 -15.35 -12.41
CA TYR A 54 -7.67 -16.74 -12.81
C TYR A 54 -6.28 -17.36 -12.77
N ASP A 55 -6.14 -18.48 -12.07
CA ASP A 55 -4.87 -19.18 -11.99
C ASP A 55 -4.63 -20.15 -13.17
N VAL A 56 -3.48 -20.79 -13.17
CA VAL A 56 -3.09 -21.76 -14.20
C VAL A 56 -3.83 -23.09 -14.09
N ASP A 57 -4.46 -23.35 -12.95
CA ASP A 57 -5.29 -24.51 -12.66
C ASP A 57 -6.76 -24.27 -13.05
N ASN A 58 -7.08 -23.09 -13.59
CA ASN A 58 -8.40 -22.58 -14.01
C ASN A 58 -9.36 -22.23 -12.86
N ASN A 59 -8.90 -22.11 -11.65
CA ASN A 59 -9.71 -21.54 -10.58
C ASN A 59 -9.94 -20.04 -10.83
N GLU A 60 -11.16 -19.56 -10.53
CA GLU A 60 -11.55 -18.16 -10.57
C GLU A 60 -11.67 -17.61 -9.14
N TYR A 61 -11.16 -16.40 -8.92
CA TYR A 61 -11.20 -15.75 -7.60
C TYR A 61 -11.69 -14.31 -7.71
N ILE A 62 -12.49 -13.88 -6.73
CA ILE A 62 -12.68 -12.46 -6.41
C ILE A 62 -11.42 -11.97 -5.71
N ASP A 63 -10.82 -10.92 -6.24
CA ASP A 63 -9.49 -10.46 -5.81
C ASP A 63 -9.57 -9.21 -4.94
N TYR A 64 -9.38 -9.37 -3.63
CA TYR A 64 -9.21 -8.28 -2.66
C TYR A 64 -7.74 -8.00 -2.31
N VAL A 65 -6.79 -8.62 -3.00
CA VAL A 65 -5.37 -8.30 -2.91
C VAL A 65 -5.03 -7.18 -3.89
N LEU A 66 -5.53 -7.26 -5.12
CA LEU A 66 -5.37 -6.25 -6.18
C LEU A 66 -3.91 -5.80 -6.36
N GLY A 67 -2.97 -6.77 -6.25
CA GLY A 67 -1.53 -6.51 -6.31
C GLY A 67 -0.99 -5.68 -5.14
N TYR A 68 -1.65 -5.70 -3.98
CA TYR A 68 -1.42 -4.84 -2.81
C TYR A 68 -1.81 -3.38 -3.04
N GLY A 69 -2.94 -3.18 -3.73
CA GLY A 69 -3.63 -1.90 -3.85
C GLY A 69 -3.47 -1.12 -5.17
N PRO A 70 -2.55 -1.43 -6.11
CA PRO A 70 -2.44 -0.62 -7.33
C PRO A 70 -3.66 -0.69 -8.24
N VAL A 71 -4.37 -1.81 -8.33
CA VAL A 71 -5.43 -2.03 -9.31
C VAL A 71 -6.75 -1.38 -8.86
N ILE A 72 -6.82 -0.04 -8.88
CA ILE A 72 -7.95 0.72 -8.36
C ILE A 72 -9.19 0.67 -9.27
N LEU A 73 -9.00 0.73 -10.60
CA LEU A 73 -10.09 0.67 -11.60
C LEU A 73 -10.46 -0.77 -11.99
N GLY A 74 -9.80 -1.77 -11.40
CA GLY A 74 -9.93 -3.17 -11.76
C GLY A 74 -8.87 -3.63 -12.77
N HIS A 75 -8.70 -4.94 -12.84
CA HIS A 75 -7.75 -5.58 -13.76
C HIS A 75 -8.14 -5.37 -15.22
N SER A 76 -7.13 -5.18 -16.07
CA SER A 76 -7.29 -5.05 -17.53
C SER A 76 -8.36 -4.03 -17.93
N HIS A 77 -8.39 -2.87 -17.27
CA HIS A 77 -9.36 -1.82 -17.55
C HIS A 77 -9.27 -1.38 -19.03
N PRO A 78 -10.39 -1.38 -19.80
CA PRO A 78 -10.35 -1.24 -21.26
C PRO A 78 -9.63 0.01 -21.75
N LYS A 79 -9.91 1.18 -21.14
CA LYS A 79 -9.31 2.45 -21.58
C LYS A 79 -7.81 2.51 -21.26
N ILE A 80 -7.36 1.93 -20.15
CA ILE A 80 -5.92 1.86 -19.81
C ILE A 80 -5.21 0.93 -20.80
N ILE A 81 -5.77 -0.25 -21.07
CA ILE A 81 -5.19 -1.19 -22.03
C ILE A 81 -5.13 -0.58 -23.42
N HIS A 82 -6.14 0.19 -23.82
CA HIS A 82 -6.15 0.89 -25.11
C HIS A 82 -5.01 1.93 -25.18
N ALA A 83 -4.89 2.82 -24.18
CA ALA A 83 -3.86 3.86 -24.16
C ALA A 83 -2.43 3.26 -24.17
N VAL A 84 -2.23 2.15 -23.43
CA VAL A 84 -0.96 1.44 -23.43
C VAL A 84 -0.64 0.81 -24.79
N LYS A 85 -1.61 0.18 -25.46
CA LYS A 85 -1.44 -0.38 -26.81
C LYS A 85 -1.07 0.69 -27.82
N GLU A 86 -1.75 1.81 -27.82
CA GLU A 86 -1.40 2.94 -28.70
C GLU A 86 0.02 3.48 -28.42
N GLN A 87 0.42 3.51 -27.13
CA GLN A 87 1.77 3.95 -26.79
C GLN A 87 2.84 2.95 -27.23
N LEU A 88 2.57 1.64 -27.17
CA LEU A 88 3.49 0.60 -27.63
C LEU A 88 3.85 0.76 -29.10
N GLU A 89 2.90 1.19 -29.95
CA GLU A 89 3.13 1.48 -31.37
C GLU A 89 4.05 2.69 -31.60
N LYS A 90 4.13 3.61 -30.62
CA LYS A 90 4.97 4.82 -30.67
C LYS A 90 6.37 4.63 -30.05
N GLY A 91 6.58 3.50 -29.38
CA GLY A 91 7.84 3.16 -28.71
C GLY A 91 7.70 3.07 -27.18
N THR A 92 8.72 2.46 -26.56
CA THR A 92 8.69 2.04 -25.16
C THR A 92 9.50 2.94 -24.22
N VAL A 93 10.74 3.33 -24.63
CA VAL A 93 11.65 4.20 -23.89
C VAL A 93 12.41 5.08 -24.87
N TYR A 94 12.43 6.38 -24.63
CA TYR A 94 13.03 7.31 -25.59
C TYR A 94 14.41 7.84 -25.17
N GLY A 95 14.71 7.88 -23.86
CA GLY A 95 15.87 8.60 -23.33
C GLY A 95 15.76 10.14 -23.44
N PHE A 96 14.57 10.62 -23.81
CA PHE A 96 14.17 12.03 -23.93
C PHE A 96 12.79 12.24 -23.33
N SER A 97 12.45 13.48 -22.99
CA SER A 97 11.12 13.86 -22.51
C SER A 97 10.05 13.74 -23.59
N HIS A 98 8.80 13.57 -23.19
CA HIS A 98 7.65 13.47 -24.09
C HIS A 98 6.41 14.20 -23.50
N ALA A 99 5.48 14.63 -24.36
CA ALA A 99 4.37 15.49 -23.97
C ALA A 99 3.48 14.91 -22.84
N ASN A 100 3.20 13.62 -22.88
CA ASN A 100 2.30 13.00 -21.91
C ASN A 100 2.80 13.07 -20.44
N GLU A 101 4.13 13.17 -20.20
CA GLU A 101 4.63 13.35 -18.84
C GLU A 101 4.25 14.72 -18.27
N ILE A 102 4.13 15.75 -19.13
CA ILE A 102 3.64 17.07 -18.74
C ILE A 102 2.15 16.99 -18.38
N GLU A 103 1.35 16.34 -19.21
CA GLU A 103 -0.09 16.19 -18.97
C GLU A 103 -0.39 15.44 -17.65
N VAL A 104 0.38 14.38 -17.33
CA VAL A 104 0.24 13.67 -16.05
C VAL A 104 0.67 14.56 -14.88
N ALA A 105 1.77 15.33 -15.03
CA ALA A 105 2.22 16.27 -14.01
C ALA A 105 1.17 17.36 -13.74
N GLU A 106 0.57 17.94 -14.78
CA GLU A 106 -0.52 18.92 -14.66
C GLU A 106 -1.73 18.35 -13.92
N LYS A 107 -2.12 17.10 -14.23
CA LYS A 107 -3.21 16.43 -13.49
C LYS A 107 -2.86 16.24 -12.01
N ILE A 108 -1.65 15.80 -11.68
CA ILE A 108 -1.22 15.64 -10.28
C ILE A 108 -1.24 17.00 -9.57
N VAL A 109 -0.66 18.04 -10.17
CA VAL A 109 -0.67 19.41 -9.60
C VAL A 109 -2.09 19.93 -9.38
N LYS A 110 -3.02 19.63 -10.29
CA LYS A 110 -4.43 20.01 -10.14
C LYS A 110 -5.15 19.28 -9.01
N LEU A 111 -4.84 17.99 -8.81
CA LEU A 111 -5.61 17.08 -7.96
C LEU A 111 -5.07 16.99 -6.52
N VAL A 112 -3.77 17.16 -6.33
CA VAL A 112 -3.07 16.91 -5.05
C VAL A 112 -2.77 18.22 -4.33
N PRO A 113 -3.22 18.42 -3.07
CA PRO A 113 -3.11 19.70 -2.37
C PRO A 113 -1.68 20.25 -2.22
N CYS A 114 -0.66 19.42 -1.94
CA CYS A 114 0.72 19.89 -1.76
C CYS A 114 1.51 20.02 -3.07
N ALA A 115 0.91 19.68 -4.22
CA ALA A 115 1.65 19.52 -5.46
C ALA A 115 1.79 20.82 -6.26
N ASP A 116 2.94 21.48 -6.18
CA ASP A 116 3.31 22.55 -7.11
C ASP A 116 4.20 22.03 -8.27
N MET A 117 4.98 20.97 -8.02
CA MET A 117 5.88 20.33 -8.97
C MET A 117 5.90 18.82 -8.81
N VAL A 118 6.23 18.10 -9.88
CA VAL A 118 6.24 16.62 -9.93
C VAL A 118 7.57 16.10 -10.48
N ARG A 119 8.07 15.01 -9.90
CA ARG A 119 9.18 14.23 -10.45
C ARG A 119 8.79 12.76 -10.48
N PHE A 120 8.80 12.13 -11.65
CA PHE A 120 8.46 10.71 -11.80
C PHE A 120 9.63 9.79 -11.45
N THR A 121 9.30 8.62 -10.90
CA THR A 121 10.18 7.48 -10.67
C THR A 121 9.44 6.20 -11.06
N THR A 122 10.08 5.03 -10.92
CA THR A 122 9.45 3.76 -11.32
C THR A 122 8.72 3.09 -10.16
N THR A 123 9.23 3.21 -8.94
CA THR A 123 8.69 2.53 -7.74
C THR A 123 8.54 3.48 -6.57
N GLY A 124 7.65 3.11 -5.61
CA GLY A 124 7.51 3.87 -4.36
C GLY A 124 8.81 3.92 -3.54
N THR A 125 9.62 2.87 -3.56
CA THR A 125 10.94 2.88 -2.91
C THR A 125 11.84 3.96 -3.49
N GLU A 126 11.94 4.05 -4.83
CA GLU A 126 12.72 5.11 -5.50
C GLU A 126 12.18 6.51 -5.19
N ALA A 127 10.85 6.67 -5.16
CA ALA A 127 10.23 7.94 -4.81
C ALA A 127 10.61 8.36 -3.38
N ASN A 128 10.48 7.47 -2.42
CA ASN A 128 10.83 7.74 -1.02
C ASN A 128 12.34 8.01 -0.84
N MET A 129 13.23 7.24 -1.50
CA MET A 129 14.67 7.54 -1.54
C MET A 129 14.94 8.94 -2.12
N GLY A 130 14.22 9.30 -3.17
CA GLY A 130 14.30 10.61 -3.80
C GLY A 130 13.91 11.74 -2.84
N VAL A 131 12.79 11.60 -2.15
CA VAL A 131 12.33 12.59 -1.16
C VAL A 131 13.32 12.76 -0.01
N VAL A 132 13.87 11.66 0.53
CA VAL A 132 14.90 11.74 1.59
C VAL A 132 16.11 12.55 1.12
N ARG A 133 16.57 12.33 -0.12
CA ARG A 133 17.69 13.10 -0.68
C ARG A 133 17.34 14.57 -0.87
N ILE A 134 16.13 14.87 -1.35
CA ILE A 134 15.63 16.24 -1.49
C ILE A 134 15.58 16.93 -0.13
N ALA A 135 15.00 16.29 0.87
CA ALA A 135 14.84 16.83 2.22
C ALA A 135 16.20 17.16 2.86
N ARG A 136 17.17 16.24 2.78
CA ARG A 136 18.53 16.47 3.25
C ARG A 136 19.23 17.63 2.53
N ALA A 137 19.10 17.68 1.22
CA ALA A 137 19.68 18.77 0.41
C ALA A 137 19.04 20.13 0.66
N TYR A 138 17.75 20.16 0.97
CA TYR A 138 17.00 21.38 1.28
C TYR A 138 17.29 21.90 2.69
N THR A 139 17.24 21.03 3.70
CA THR A 139 17.37 21.40 5.11
C THR A 139 18.81 21.47 5.61
N GLY A 140 19.75 20.78 4.93
CA GLY A 140 21.11 20.58 5.41
C GLY A 140 21.23 19.62 6.61
N LYS A 141 20.16 18.93 6.98
CA LYS A 141 20.09 17.95 8.09
C LYS A 141 20.18 16.54 7.53
N ASP A 142 20.72 15.58 8.31
CA ASP A 142 21.02 14.22 7.83
C ASP A 142 20.00 13.16 8.23
N LYS A 143 19.35 13.30 9.39
CA LYS A 143 18.47 12.27 9.94
C LYS A 143 17.07 12.33 9.34
N ILE A 144 16.44 11.16 9.26
CA ILE A 144 15.02 11.01 8.98
C ILE A 144 14.32 10.40 10.20
N ALA A 145 13.04 10.69 10.34
CA ALA A 145 12.18 10.02 11.30
C ALA A 145 11.03 9.33 10.56
N ARG A 146 10.67 8.13 10.98
CA ARG A 146 9.56 7.33 10.41
C ARG A 146 8.76 6.65 11.52
N PHE A 147 7.52 6.30 11.23
CA PHE A 147 6.69 5.60 12.21
C PHE A 147 6.92 4.08 12.21
N ASP A 148 6.72 3.49 13.39
CA ASP A 148 6.97 2.07 13.66
C ASP A 148 6.06 1.09 12.91
N LEU A 149 4.84 1.49 12.53
CA LEU A 149 3.90 0.70 11.73
C LEU A 149 3.94 1.03 10.23
N ALA A 150 4.86 1.87 9.75
CA ALA A 150 4.92 2.29 8.37
C ALA A 150 5.85 1.43 7.51
N TYR A 151 5.53 1.33 6.20
CA TYR A 151 6.37 0.71 5.19
C TYR A 151 6.64 1.69 4.04
N HIS A 152 7.91 2.04 3.84
CA HIS A 152 8.34 3.02 2.84
C HIS A 152 9.18 2.42 1.69
N GLY A 153 9.24 1.10 1.59
CA GLY A 153 10.10 0.39 0.64
C GLY A 153 11.26 -0.33 1.35
N TRP A 154 12.25 -0.79 0.59
CA TRP A 154 13.32 -1.67 1.05
C TRP A 154 14.71 -1.04 0.98
N GLU A 155 14.80 0.30 1.00
CA GLU A 155 16.04 1.03 1.22
C GLU A 155 16.50 0.85 2.68
N ASP A 156 17.80 0.85 2.92
CA ASP A 156 18.39 0.51 4.22
C ASP A 156 17.84 1.33 5.39
N GLY A 157 17.71 2.66 5.22
CA GLY A 157 17.15 3.54 6.23
C GLY A 157 15.68 3.26 6.55
N PHE A 158 14.92 2.73 5.60
CA PHE A 158 13.49 2.39 5.79
C PHE A 158 13.30 1.06 6.52
N LEU A 159 14.35 0.22 6.59
CA LEU A 159 14.36 -1.07 7.28
C LEU A 159 14.86 -0.97 8.73
N VAL A 160 14.97 0.23 9.28
CA VAL A 160 15.25 0.45 10.70
C VAL A 160 13.95 0.39 11.49
N GLY A 161 13.91 -0.41 12.55
CA GLY A 161 12.80 -0.47 13.51
C GLY A 161 11.58 -1.24 13.07
N ALA A 162 11.68 -2.00 11.99
CA ALA A 162 10.70 -2.92 11.42
C ALA A 162 9.47 -2.33 10.72
N ALA A 163 9.20 -2.92 9.58
CA ALA A 163 7.90 -2.98 8.95
C ALA A 163 7.63 -4.44 8.57
N GLY A 164 6.38 -4.84 8.46
CA GLY A 164 6.02 -6.14 7.91
C GLY A 164 6.21 -7.33 8.86
N GLY A 165 5.70 -7.25 10.09
CA GLY A 165 5.58 -8.41 10.99
C GLY A 165 6.88 -8.86 11.67
N LEU A 166 7.96 -8.08 11.58
CA LEU A 166 9.18 -8.35 12.33
C LEU A 166 9.16 -7.69 13.71
N PRO A 167 9.75 -8.31 14.76
CA PRO A 167 9.74 -7.71 16.08
C PRO A 167 10.42 -6.34 16.05
N ILE A 168 9.69 -5.29 16.41
CA ILE A 168 10.24 -3.95 16.44
C ILE A 168 11.20 -3.82 17.61
N ASN A 169 12.43 -3.61 17.26
CA ASN A 169 13.41 -3.09 18.18
C ASN A 169 13.94 -1.80 17.57
N TYR A 170 13.65 -0.68 18.18
CA TYR A 170 14.09 0.65 17.74
C TYR A 170 15.59 0.78 17.47
N PHE A 171 16.37 -0.20 17.89
CA PHE A 171 17.83 -0.27 17.77
C PHE A 171 18.31 -1.42 16.87
N LYS A 172 17.42 -2.04 16.10
CA LYS A 172 17.78 -3.13 15.17
C LYS A 172 17.24 -2.87 13.77
N THR A 173 17.98 -3.36 12.80
CA THR A 173 17.51 -3.40 11.41
C THR A 173 16.54 -4.56 11.21
N ALA A 174 15.57 -4.38 10.33
CA ALA A 174 14.59 -5.41 9.99
C ALA A 174 15.18 -6.53 9.11
N SER A 175 16.35 -6.30 8.52
CA SER A 175 17.00 -7.26 7.63
C SER A 175 18.49 -7.40 7.91
N PRO A 176 19.03 -8.63 7.94
CA PRO A 176 20.46 -8.85 7.83
C PRO A 176 21.01 -8.18 6.57
N GLY A 177 22.17 -7.54 6.66
CA GLY A 177 22.79 -6.84 5.53
C GLY A 177 22.59 -5.33 5.54
N VAL A 178 21.62 -4.81 6.27
CA VAL A 178 21.49 -3.36 6.50
C VAL A 178 22.64 -2.88 7.40
N PRO A 179 23.43 -1.88 6.98
CA PRO A 179 24.59 -1.42 7.72
C PRO A 179 24.19 -0.69 9.01
N LYS A 180 25.05 -0.72 10.02
CA LYS A 180 24.80 -0.03 11.30
C LYS A 180 24.62 1.48 11.13
N SER A 181 25.25 2.09 10.14
CA SER A 181 25.09 3.51 9.82
C SER A 181 23.65 3.91 9.44
N ALA A 182 22.85 2.98 8.95
CA ALA A 182 21.43 3.22 8.73
C ALA A 182 20.68 3.51 10.04
N LEU A 183 21.07 2.85 11.15
CA LEU A 183 20.50 3.09 12.48
C LEU A 183 20.84 4.49 13.02
N GLU A 184 21.99 5.03 12.67
CA GLU A 184 22.45 6.35 13.14
C GLU A 184 21.67 7.50 12.49
N ASN A 185 21.17 7.27 11.28
CA ASN A 185 20.50 8.28 10.47
C ASN A 185 18.97 8.10 10.38
N THR A 186 18.40 7.10 11.08
CA THR A 186 16.96 6.86 11.08
C THR A 186 16.42 6.75 12.49
N MET A 187 15.42 7.57 12.80
CA MET A 187 14.69 7.54 14.06
C MET A 187 13.33 6.88 13.86
N VAL A 188 12.89 6.09 14.84
CA VAL A 188 11.57 5.46 14.81
C VAL A 188 10.66 6.18 15.79
N LEU A 189 9.52 6.64 15.32
CA LEU A 189 8.49 7.34 16.08
C LEU A 189 7.33 6.39 16.40
N PRO A 190 6.74 6.46 17.60
CA PRO A 190 5.57 5.65 17.94
C PRO A 190 4.32 6.21 17.26
N TRP A 191 3.60 5.35 16.51
CA TRP A 191 2.33 5.72 15.89
C TRP A 191 1.25 6.03 16.92
N ASN A 192 0.46 7.07 16.69
CA ASN A 192 -0.62 7.54 17.57
C ASN A 192 -0.18 7.96 18.99
N ASN A 193 1.07 8.30 19.19
CA ASN A 193 1.56 8.86 20.46
C ASN A 193 2.20 10.23 20.25
N LEU A 194 1.35 11.25 20.07
CA LEU A 194 1.79 12.63 19.76
C LEU A 194 2.77 13.19 20.79
N GLU A 195 2.51 12.98 22.09
CA GLU A 195 3.39 13.47 23.16
C GLU A 195 4.81 12.93 23.04
N ALA A 196 4.96 11.64 22.76
CA ALA A 196 6.29 11.02 22.58
C ALA A 196 6.94 11.53 21.28
N VAL A 197 6.16 11.69 20.20
CA VAL A 197 6.63 12.25 18.93
C VAL A 197 7.18 13.66 19.14
N GLU A 198 6.44 14.56 19.78
CA GLU A 198 6.88 15.93 20.06
C GLU A 198 8.17 16.00 20.89
N LYS A 199 8.27 15.17 21.93
CA LYS A 199 9.50 15.07 22.75
C LYS A 199 10.71 14.66 21.92
N ILE A 200 10.54 13.68 21.01
CA ILE A 200 11.62 13.21 20.13
C ILE A 200 11.99 14.30 19.12
N LEU A 201 11.01 14.89 18.45
CA LEU A 201 11.24 15.94 17.46
C LEU A 201 11.94 17.14 18.09
N LYS A 202 11.46 17.63 19.25
CA LYS A 202 12.08 18.72 19.99
C LYS A 202 13.54 18.45 20.38
N ARG A 203 13.84 17.21 20.81
CA ARG A 203 15.20 16.82 21.19
C ARG A 203 16.19 16.80 20.03
N HIS A 204 15.71 16.53 18.83
CA HIS A 204 16.51 16.30 17.63
C HIS A 204 16.16 17.25 16.46
N GLU A 205 15.54 18.39 16.77
CA GLU A 205 15.05 19.36 15.75
C GLU A 205 16.13 19.85 14.79
N ASN A 206 17.38 19.96 15.24
CA ASN A 206 18.51 20.39 14.43
C ASN A 206 19.14 19.27 13.59
N GLU A 207 18.67 18.02 13.74
CA GLU A 207 19.24 16.86 13.09
C GLU A 207 18.29 16.23 12.08
N ILE A 208 16.95 16.35 12.30
CA ILE A 208 15.91 15.69 11.49
C ILE A 208 15.57 16.56 10.29
N ALA A 209 15.81 16.03 9.09
CA ALA A 209 15.43 16.65 7.82
C ALA A 209 13.96 16.41 7.48
N LEU A 210 13.42 15.24 7.81
CA LEU A 210 12.14 14.74 7.32
C LEU A 210 11.47 13.80 8.31
N VAL A 211 10.18 14.00 8.54
CA VAL A 211 9.28 12.98 9.12
C VAL A 211 8.53 12.30 7.98
N MET A 212 8.64 10.99 7.88
CA MET A 212 7.95 10.14 6.88
C MET A 212 6.72 9.49 7.50
N THR A 213 5.56 9.76 6.94
CA THR A 213 4.27 9.30 7.47
C THR A 213 3.50 8.53 6.41
N GLU A 214 3.26 7.24 6.66
CA GLU A 214 2.20 6.47 6.00
C GLU A 214 0.91 6.63 6.81
N ILE A 215 -0.16 7.16 6.21
CA ILE A 215 -1.37 7.62 6.94
C ILE A 215 -2.14 6.49 7.63
N PHE A 216 -2.00 5.27 7.14
CA PHE A 216 -2.54 4.08 7.78
C PHE A 216 -1.41 3.10 8.06
N GLY A 217 -0.99 3.03 9.31
CA GLY A 217 0.03 2.07 9.75
C GLY A 217 -0.37 0.65 9.36
N ASP A 218 0.59 -0.11 8.82
CA ASP A 218 0.37 -1.45 8.24
C ASP A 218 -0.76 -1.50 7.18
N GLY A 219 -1.19 -0.33 6.68
CA GLY A 219 -2.24 -0.17 5.67
C GLY A 219 -3.68 -0.21 6.21
N TRP A 220 -3.90 -0.25 7.54
CA TRP A 220 -5.24 -0.34 8.13
C TRP A 220 -5.38 0.31 9.51
N ILE A 221 -4.30 0.59 10.22
CA ILE A 221 -4.31 1.26 11.54
C ILE A 221 -4.29 2.78 11.30
N GLY A 222 -5.46 3.41 11.40
CA GLY A 222 -5.62 4.84 11.15
C GLY A 222 -5.03 5.74 12.24
N PRO A 223 -4.90 7.04 11.94
CA PRO A 223 -4.57 8.03 12.95
C PRO A 223 -5.71 8.19 13.95
N GLU A 224 -5.38 8.43 15.21
CA GLU A 224 -6.31 8.89 16.23
C GLU A 224 -6.65 10.38 15.99
N ASP A 225 -7.79 10.81 16.55
CA ASP A 225 -8.26 12.19 16.40
C ASP A 225 -7.20 13.20 16.90
N GLY A 226 -6.91 14.20 16.08
CA GLY A 226 -5.91 15.23 16.37
C GLY A 226 -4.44 14.83 16.14
N PHE A 227 -4.16 13.55 15.82
CA PHE A 227 -2.78 13.11 15.66
C PHE A 227 -2.09 13.71 14.44
N LEU A 228 -2.76 13.77 13.29
CA LEU A 228 -2.18 14.34 12.06
C LEU A 228 -2.03 15.86 12.15
N GLU A 229 -3.01 16.53 12.74
CA GLU A 229 -2.97 17.97 13.00
C GLU A 229 -1.78 18.33 13.90
N GLY A 230 -1.66 17.66 15.04
CA GLY A 230 -0.54 17.86 15.94
C GLY A 230 0.81 17.48 15.34
N LEU A 231 0.87 16.46 14.50
CA LEU A 231 2.08 16.10 13.77
C LEU A 231 2.49 17.20 12.77
N ARG A 232 1.51 17.80 12.06
CA ARG A 232 1.77 18.92 11.14
C ARG A 232 2.33 20.13 11.92
N GLU A 233 1.67 20.52 13.01
CA GLU A 233 2.13 21.60 13.87
C GLU A 233 3.54 21.32 14.43
N ALA A 234 3.75 20.13 14.99
CA ALA A 234 5.04 19.75 15.58
C ALA A 234 6.20 19.76 14.57
N THR A 235 5.95 19.47 13.30
CA THR A 235 6.98 19.51 12.24
C THR A 235 7.21 20.94 11.75
N GLU A 236 6.15 21.74 11.56
CA GLU A 236 6.23 23.11 11.09
C GLU A 236 6.96 24.02 12.07
N ASP A 237 6.64 23.93 13.36
CA ASP A 237 7.29 24.68 14.44
C ASP A 237 8.81 24.47 14.54
N ARG A 238 9.36 23.43 13.91
CA ARG A 238 10.76 23.00 14.02
C ARG A 238 11.52 22.98 12.72
N ASP A 239 10.96 23.54 11.64
CA ASP A 239 11.56 23.49 10.29
C ASP A 239 11.97 22.06 9.89
N ILE A 240 11.10 21.08 10.20
CA ILE A 240 11.22 19.67 9.78
C ILE A 240 10.20 19.44 8.68
N LEU A 241 10.65 18.91 7.53
CA LEU A 241 9.72 18.59 6.45
C LEU A 241 8.80 17.42 6.83
N LEU A 242 7.53 17.52 6.46
CA LEU A 242 6.57 16.44 6.59
C LEU A 242 6.33 15.78 5.23
N LEU A 243 6.57 14.46 5.13
CA LEU A 243 6.20 13.64 3.98
C LEU A 243 4.93 12.84 4.29
N PHE A 244 3.94 12.95 3.40
CA PHE A 244 2.91 11.93 3.30
C PHE A 244 3.30 10.90 2.23
N ASP A 245 3.62 9.69 2.67
CA ASP A 245 3.75 8.54 1.76
C ASP A 245 2.35 8.08 1.34
N GLU A 246 1.92 8.61 0.22
CA GLU A 246 0.62 8.33 -0.40
C GLU A 246 0.70 7.18 -1.43
N VAL A 247 1.73 6.34 -1.37
CA VAL A 247 1.87 5.20 -2.28
C VAL A 247 0.69 4.23 -2.17
N LYS A 248 0.09 4.06 -0.98
CA LYS A 248 -1.13 3.27 -0.78
C LYS A 248 -2.41 4.10 -0.85
N THR A 249 -2.41 5.29 -0.28
CA THR A 249 -3.59 6.14 -0.04
C THR A 249 -3.92 7.07 -1.20
N GLY A 250 -2.91 7.49 -1.96
CA GLY A 250 -3.04 8.41 -3.09
C GLY A 250 -4.03 7.91 -4.14
N PHE A 251 -4.95 8.76 -4.55
CA PHE A 251 -6.05 8.46 -5.48
C PHE A 251 -7.00 7.35 -5.00
N ARG A 252 -6.75 6.72 -3.85
CA ARG A 252 -7.58 5.65 -3.27
C ARG A 252 -8.58 6.17 -2.25
N LEU A 253 -8.15 6.94 -1.27
CA LEU A 253 -9.03 7.46 -0.22
C LEU A 253 -9.93 8.59 -0.72
N ALA A 254 -9.38 9.42 -1.58
CA ALA A 254 -10.04 10.49 -2.32
C ALA A 254 -9.25 10.77 -3.60
N LEU A 255 -9.77 11.60 -4.49
CA LEU A 255 -9.10 11.98 -5.73
C LEU A 255 -7.77 12.71 -5.48
N GLY A 256 -7.68 13.52 -4.42
CA GLY A 256 -6.45 14.16 -3.95
C GLY A 256 -5.73 13.40 -2.82
N GLY A 257 -6.07 12.11 -2.61
CA GLY A 257 -5.42 11.26 -1.61
C GLY A 257 -5.85 11.51 -0.16
N ALA A 258 -4.99 11.10 0.78
CA ALA A 258 -5.21 11.30 2.20
C ALA A 258 -5.19 12.79 2.57
N GLN A 259 -4.39 13.60 1.90
CA GLN A 259 -4.34 15.05 2.11
C GLN A 259 -5.74 15.68 1.97
N GLN A 260 -6.46 15.34 0.90
CA GLN A 260 -7.83 15.81 0.68
C GLN A 260 -8.79 15.25 1.73
N ARG A 261 -8.64 13.99 2.10
CA ARG A 261 -9.55 13.31 3.04
C ARG A 261 -9.46 13.88 4.46
N PHE A 262 -8.25 14.16 4.92
CA PHE A 262 -7.99 14.63 6.29
C PHE A 262 -7.84 16.15 6.38
N GLY A 263 -7.75 16.86 5.25
CA GLY A 263 -7.56 18.32 5.25
C GLY A 263 -6.17 18.76 5.71
N ILE A 264 -5.19 17.88 5.73
CA ILE A 264 -3.81 18.15 6.17
C ILE A 264 -2.89 18.14 4.95
N THR A 265 -2.16 19.23 4.74
CA THR A 265 -1.23 19.38 3.62
C THR A 265 0.21 19.22 4.11
N PRO A 266 0.94 18.17 3.66
CA PRO A 266 2.36 18.01 3.96
C PRO A 266 3.22 18.94 3.10
N ASP A 267 4.54 18.93 3.31
CA ASP A 267 5.49 19.68 2.49
C ASP A 267 5.80 18.97 1.18
N VAL A 268 5.86 17.64 1.24
CA VAL A 268 6.12 16.74 0.11
C VAL A 268 5.26 15.49 0.23
N ALA A 269 4.96 14.86 -0.91
CA ALA A 269 4.25 13.57 -0.93
C ALA A 269 4.82 12.65 -2.00
N THR A 270 4.68 11.33 -1.79
CA THR A 270 5.02 10.31 -2.78
C THR A 270 3.78 9.54 -3.20
N PHE A 271 3.66 9.26 -4.48
CA PHE A 271 2.55 8.51 -5.08
C PHE A 271 3.09 7.31 -5.84
N GLY A 272 2.25 6.29 -6.00
CA GLY A 272 2.55 5.09 -6.77
C GLY A 272 1.29 4.25 -6.95
N LYS A 273 1.43 2.94 -7.06
CA LYS A 273 0.30 1.99 -7.07
C LYS A 273 -0.91 2.45 -7.90
N ALA A 274 -1.94 3.03 -7.27
CA ALA A 274 -3.16 3.49 -7.94
C ALA A 274 -2.88 4.50 -9.05
N LEU A 275 -1.80 5.29 -8.97
CA LEU A 275 -1.36 6.20 -10.03
C LEU A 275 -1.25 5.54 -11.40
N GLY A 276 -0.79 4.29 -11.45
CA GLY A 276 -0.59 3.53 -12.69
C GLY A 276 -1.58 2.40 -12.91
N ASN A 277 -2.57 2.19 -12.02
CA ASN A 277 -3.50 1.05 -12.07
C ASN A 277 -2.82 -0.31 -12.34
N GLY A 278 -1.65 -0.55 -11.72
CA GLY A 278 -0.86 -1.78 -11.88
C GLY A 278 0.39 -1.64 -12.75
N PHE A 279 0.55 -0.55 -13.48
CA PHE A 279 1.81 -0.22 -14.16
C PHE A 279 2.83 0.37 -13.20
N PRO A 280 4.13 0.04 -13.34
CA PRO A 280 5.18 0.48 -12.43
C PRO A 280 5.55 1.95 -12.65
N VAL A 281 4.86 2.83 -11.95
CA VAL A 281 5.10 4.27 -11.92
C VAL A 281 4.93 4.80 -10.51
N ALA A 282 5.77 5.76 -10.14
CA ALA A 282 5.65 6.53 -8.93
C ALA A 282 6.00 8.01 -9.19
N ALA A 283 5.65 8.88 -8.28
CA ALA A 283 5.91 10.30 -8.36
C ALA A 283 6.28 10.88 -6.99
N ILE A 284 7.17 11.84 -7.01
CA ILE A 284 7.46 12.76 -5.91
C ILE A 284 6.79 14.07 -6.25
N THR A 285 6.09 14.67 -5.31
CA THR A 285 5.50 15.99 -5.48
C THR A 285 5.62 16.80 -4.20
N GLY A 286 5.57 18.11 -4.30
CA GLY A 286 5.67 19.00 -3.16
C GLY A 286 5.72 20.47 -3.54
N LYS A 287 5.92 21.32 -2.53
CA LYS A 287 6.02 22.75 -2.65
C LYS A 287 7.17 23.16 -3.59
N ARG A 288 6.98 24.23 -4.34
CA ARG A 288 7.91 24.71 -5.38
C ARG A 288 9.29 25.07 -4.84
N ASP A 289 9.37 25.66 -3.67
CA ASP A 289 10.61 26.05 -3.01
C ASP A 289 11.47 24.84 -2.60
N ILE A 290 10.83 23.71 -2.28
CA ILE A 290 11.49 22.44 -1.96
C ILE A 290 11.88 21.69 -3.24
N MET A 291 10.99 21.63 -4.22
CA MET A 291 11.16 20.84 -5.43
C MET A 291 11.98 21.55 -6.52
N GLY A 292 11.92 22.89 -6.60
CA GLY A 292 12.62 23.67 -7.63
C GLY A 292 14.14 23.52 -7.60
N PRO A 293 14.81 23.61 -6.44
CA PRO A 293 16.26 23.47 -6.33
C PRO A 293 16.80 22.03 -6.53
N VAL A 294 15.91 21.04 -6.70
CA VAL A 294 16.29 19.62 -6.82
C VAL A 294 17.28 19.40 -7.97
N ALA A 295 17.11 20.07 -9.08
CA ALA A 295 17.96 19.90 -10.26
C ALA A 295 19.43 20.15 -9.94
N ASP A 296 19.73 21.14 -9.12
CA ASP A 296 21.09 21.57 -8.80
C ASP A 296 21.67 20.87 -7.55
N LYS A 297 20.82 20.48 -6.61
CA LYS A 297 21.25 20.01 -5.28
C LYS A 297 21.03 18.51 -5.03
N ALA A 298 20.01 17.89 -5.63
CA ALA A 298 19.69 16.51 -5.42
C ALA A 298 19.71 15.72 -6.73
N ARG A 299 20.72 14.91 -6.95
CA ARG A 299 20.85 14.12 -8.17
C ARG A 299 19.87 12.95 -8.17
N LEU A 300 18.81 13.06 -8.97
CA LEU A 300 17.78 12.04 -9.19
C LEU A 300 17.76 11.67 -10.67
N ALA A 301 18.17 10.44 -10.98
CA ALA A 301 18.24 9.96 -12.37
C ALA A 301 17.78 8.49 -12.43
N GLY A 302 17.08 8.11 -13.49
CA GLY A 302 16.65 6.73 -13.76
C GLY A 302 16.23 6.60 -15.21
N THR A 303 16.72 5.56 -15.90
CA THR A 303 16.42 5.27 -17.30
C THR A 303 14.92 5.17 -17.58
N PHE A 304 14.16 4.62 -16.63
CA PHE A 304 12.73 4.38 -16.76
C PHE A 304 11.84 5.42 -16.06
N ASN A 305 12.42 6.49 -15.55
CA ASN A 305 11.64 7.59 -14.99
C ASN A 305 10.79 8.21 -16.09
N ALA A 306 9.48 8.37 -15.83
CA ALA A 306 8.49 8.79 -16.84
C ALA A 306 8.50 7.91 -18.10
N CYS A 307 8.66 6.58 -17.95
CA CYS A 307 8.56 5.66 -19.08
C CYS A 307 7.24 5.87 -19.84
N PRO A 308 7.24 6.09 -21.17
CA PRO A 308 6.05 6.44 -21.93
C PRO A 308 4.87 5.49 -21.75
N ILE A 309 5.11 4.18 -21.64
CA ILE A 309 4.07 3.18 -21.42
C ILE A 309 3.39 3.38 -20.05
N ASN A 310 4.20 3.61 -19.01
CA ASN A 310 3.71 3.80 -17.65
C ASN A 310 2.97 5.14 -17.51
N ILE A 311 3.46 6.17 -18.18
CA ILE A 311 2.82 7.50 -18.23
C ILE A 311 1.50 7.44 -19.01
N ALA A 312 1.40 6.69 -20.10
CA ALA A 312 0.15 6.48 -20.81
C ALA A 312 -0.91 5.79 -19.92
N ALA A 313 -0.48 4.78 -19.15
CA ALA A 313 -1.35 4.14 -18.15
C ALA A 313 -1.79 5.11 -17.06
N SER A 314 -0.87 5.94 -16.54
CA SER A 314 -1.19 6.95 -15.51
C SER A 314 -2.15 8.01 -16.03
N LEU A 315 -1.92 8.53 -17.24
CA LEU A 315 -2.79 9.53 -17.87
C LEU A 315 -4.21 8.99 -18.02
N ALA A 316 -4.36 7.77 -18.56
CA ALA A 316 -5.65 7.12 -18.68
C ALA A 316 -6.30 6.87 -17.32
N THR A 317 -5.53 6.44 -16.30
CA THR A 317 -6.03 6.21 -14.93
C THR A 317 -6.57 7.49 -14.31
N LEU A 318 -5.76 8.56 -14.28
CA LEU A 318 -6.15 9.82 -13.66
C LEU A 318 -7.33 10.47 -14.43
N THR A 319 -7.38 10.31 -15.75
CA THR A 319 -8.49 10.80 -16.55
C THR A 319 -9.81 10.09 -16.19
N GLU A 320 -9.79 8.77 -15.99
CA GLU A 320 -10.98 8.03 -15.57
C GLU A 320 -11.42 8.38 -14.15
N LEU A 321 -10.47 8.51 -13.21
CA LEU A 321 -10.79 8.90 -11.84
C LEU A 321 -11.37 10.30 -11.75
N GLU A 322 -10.79 11.26 -12.47
CA GLU A 322 -11.26 12.65 -12.53
C GLU A 322 -12.65 12.75 -13.19
N ALA A 323 -12.86 12.06 -14.32
CA ALA A 323 -14.14 12.04 -15.03
C ALA A 323 -15.26 11.40 -14.19
N GLY A 324 -14.94 10.35 -13.40
CA GLY A 324 -15.89 9.72 -12.51
C GLY A 324 -16.22 10.54 -11.26
N GLY A 325 -15.31 11.41 -10.82
CA GLY A 325 -15.50 12.39 -9.76
C GLY A 325 -16.11 11.82 -8.47
N ALA A 326 -16.90 12.65 -7.78
CA ALA A 326 -17.51 12.31 -6.49
C ALA A 326 -18.41 11.07 -6.54
N ASP A 327 -19.18 10.88 -7.62
CA ASP A 327 -20.11 9.75 -7.74
C ASP A 327 -19.38 8.40 -7.85
N LEU A 328 -18.25 8.37 -8.57
CA LEU A 328 -17.40 7.19 -8.68
C LEU A 328 -16.82 6.82 -7.30
N TYR A 329 -16.27 7.80 -6.58
CA TYR A 329 -15.71 7.58 -5.24
C TYR A 329 -16.79 7.20 -4.23
N LYS A 330 -17.98 7.82 -4.28
CA LYS A 330 -19.10 7.43 -3.43
C LYS A 330 -19.46 5.95 -3.62
N ARG A 331 -19.66 5.51 -4.86
CA ARG A 331 -19.96 4.10 -5.17
C ARG A 331 -18.83 3.17 -4.71
N PHE A 332 -17.58 3.59 -4.91
CA PHE A 332 -16.41 2.83 -4.49
C PHE A 332 -16.36 2.63 -2.96
N HIS A 333 -16.63 3.69 -2.20
CA HIS A 333 -16.69 3.64 -0.75
C HIS A 333 -17.91 2.83 -0.25
N ASP A 334 -19.07 3.00 -0.88
CA ASP A 334 -20.29 2.26 -0.55
C ASP A 334 -20.09 0.74 -0.69
N ILE A 335 -19.37 0.27 -1.71
CA ILE A 335 -19.02 -1.16 -1.88
C ILE A 335 -18.14 -1.64 -0.72
N GLY A 336 -17.12 -0.89 -0.36
CA GLY A 336 -16.24 -1.22 0.77
C GLY A 336 -16.99 -1.25 2.10
N LEU A 337 -17.85 -0.26 2.36
CA LEU A 337 -18.69 -0.22 3.57
C LEU A 337 -19.67 -1.40 3.65
N LYS A 338 -20.33 -1.76 2.54
CA LYS A 338 -21.21 -2.94 2.47
C LYS A 338 -20.45 -4.22 2.79
N LEU A 339 -19.25 -4.36 2.24
CA LEU A 339 -18.39 -5.51 2.51
C LEU A 339 -17.99 -5.57 4.00
N GLN A 340 -17.48 -4.48 4.55
CA GLN A 340 -17.12 -4.40 5.98
C GLN A 340 -18.32 -4.69 6.90
N LYS A 341 -19.51 -4.17 6.56
CA LYS A 341 -20.73 -4.44 7.31
C LYS A 341 -21.07 -5.93 7.31
N GLY A 342 -21.11 -6.57 6.14
CA GLY A 342 -21.38 -8.00 6.04
C GLY A 342 -20.35 -8.86 6.77
N ILE A 343 -19.08 -8.43 6.81
CA ILE A 343 -18.04 -9.11 7.58
C ILE A 343 -18.31 -8.98 9.09
N ARG A 344 -18.64 -7.78 9.59
CA ARG A 344 -18.97 -7.57 11.02
C ARG A 344 -20.18 -8.41 11.44
N GLU A 345 -21.24 -8.42 10.64
CA GLU A 345 -22.43 -9.26 10.88
C GLU A 345 -22.06 -10.74 10.97
N ALA A 346 -21.21 -11.25 10.06
CA ALA A 346 -20.77 -12.64 10.10
C ALA A 346 -19.89 -12.96 11.33
N VAL A 347 -19.02 -12.05 11.74
CA VAL A 347 -18.18 -12.17 12.95
C VAL A 347 -19.08 -12.26 14.19
N GLU A 348 -20.10 -11.40 14.30
CA GLU A 348 -21.07 -11.37 15.41
C GLU A 348 -21.92 -12.63 15.44
N ASP A 349 -22.53 -13.04 14.33
CA ASP A 349 -23.40 -14.22 14.22
C ASP A 349 -22.65 -15.51 14.56
N ILE A 350 -21.41 -15.64 14.09
CA ILE A 350 -20.55 -16.79 14.39
C ILE A 350 -20.02 -16.71 15.83
N ARG A 351 -20.03 -15.54 16.46
CA ARG A 351 -19.45 -15.28 17.78
C ARG A 351 -17.98 -15.67 17.83
N ILE A 352 -17.18 -15.09 16.95
CA ILE A 352 -15.72 -15.23 16.93
C ILE A 352 -15.08 -13.88 17.26
N GLU A 353 -14.02 -13.92 18.07
CA GLU A 353 -13.28 -12.72 18.45
C GLU A 353 -12.47 -12.20 17.27
N ALA A 354 -12.99 -11.18 16.60
CA ALA A 354 -12.35 -10.53 15.46
C ALA A 354 -12.89 -9.10 15.27
N ILE A 355 -12.05 -8.23 14.74
CA ILE A 355 -12.41 -6.86 14.36
C ILE A 355 -12.27 -6.66 12.86
N VAL A 356 -13.01 -5.69 12.32
CA VAL A 356 -12.87 -5.19 10.95
C VAL A 356 -12.50 -3.71 11.03
N GLN A 357 -11.26 -3.38 10.71
CA GLN A 357 -10.72 -2.04 10.91
C GLN A 357 -9.96 -1.54 9.69
N GLY A 358 -10.07 -0.25 9.41
CA GLY A 358 -9.45 0.45 8.29
C GLY A 358 -10.47 1.28 7.51
N PRO A 359 -10.02 2.08 6.52
CA PRO A 359 -10.91 2.86 5.67
C PRO A 359 -11.74 1.93 4.76
N GLU A 360 -12.78 2.47 4.17
CA GLU A 360 -13.82 1.75 3.45
C GLU A 360 -13.28 0.76 2.41
N ASN A 361 -12.26 1.18 1.70
CA ASN A 361 -11.69 0.44 0.54
C ASN A 361 -10.28 -0.12 0.78
N MET A 362 -9.82 -0.09 2.04
CA MET A 362 -8.53 -0.63 2.48
C MET A 362 -8.61 -0.98 3.97
N PHE A 363 -8.97 -2.22 4.31
CA PHE A 363 -9.26 -2.63 5.69
C PHE A 363 -8.73 -4.05 5.96
N ARG A 364 -8.64 -4.42 7.22
CA ARG A 364 -8.22 -5.76 7.65
C ARG A 364 -9.29 -6.42 8.54
N ILE A 365 -9.40 -7.74 8.42
CA ILE A 365 -10.04 -8.61 9.40
C ILE A 365 -8.91 -9.10 10.32
N ALA A 366 -9.02 -8.85 11.62
CA ALA A 366 -8.00 -9.26 12.59
C ALA A 366 -8.65 -10.06 13.73
N PHE A 367 -8.18 -11.29 13.97
CA PHE A 367 -8.62 -12.09 15.11
C PHE A 367 -7.99 -11.54 16.39
N THR A 368 -8.82 -11.01 17.29
CA THR A 368 -8.40 -10.39 18.54
C THR A 368 -9.61 -10.17 19.45
N GLU A 369 -9.37 -10.11 20.77
CA GLU A 369 -10.35 -9.69 21.77
C GLU A 369 -10.42 -8.15 21.92
N LEU A 370 -9.49 -7.42 21.32
CA LEU A 370 -9.48 -5.95 21.36
C LEU A 370 -10.62 -5.39 20.51
N GLU A 371 -11.23 -4.32 20.96
CA GLU A 371 -12.24 -3.58 20.17
C GLU A 371 -11.63 -2.76 19.04
N LYS A 372 -10.38 -2.33 19.19
CA LYS A 372 -9.62 -1.52 18.23
C LYS A 372 -8.12 -1.75 18.42
N ILE A 373 -7.35 -1.62 17.35
CA ILE A 373 -5.89 -1.59 17.36
C ILE A 373 -5.45 -0.21 16.89
N THR A 374 -4.68 0.50 17.73
CA THR A 374 -4.28 1.88 17.49
C THR A 374 -2.78 2.07 17.40
N ASN A 375 -2.00 1.11 17.91
CA ASN A 375 -0.56 1.23 18.04
C ASN A 375 0.13 -0.13 17.84
N LEU A 376 1.47 -0.09 17.80
CA LEU A 376 2.30 -1.26 17.62
C LEU A 376 2.13 -2.32 18.70
N GLN A 377 2.01 -1.92 19.97
CA GLN A 377 1.92 -2.86 21.08
C GLN A 377 0.67 -3.72 20.99
N GLU A 378 -0.44 -3.10 20.64
CA GLU A 378 -1.71 -3.78 20.37
C GLU A 378 -1.62 -4.64 19.09
N SER A 379 -0.98 -4.15 18.03
CA SER A 379 -0.77 -4.92 16.80
C SER A 379 0.03 -6.21 17.02
N LYS A 380 0.98 -6.21 17.97
CA LYS A 380 1.77 -7.41 18.31
C LYS A 380 0.93 -8.54 18.92
N THR A 381 -0.23 -8.27 19.49
CA THR A 381 -1.13 -9.32 20.01
C THR A 381 -1.65 -10.22 18.89
N LEU A 382 -1.65 -9.74 17.64
CA LEU A 382 -2.05 -10.54 16.47
C LEU A 382 -1.03 -11.64 16.11
N GLU A 383 0.18 -11.57 16.64
CA GLU A 383 1.25 -12.54 16.37
C GLU A 383 1.20 -13.80 17.25
N ASP A 384 0.24 -13.89 18.12
CA ASP A 384 0.07 -15.04 19.01
C ASP A 384 -0.17 -16.33 18.19
N PRO A 385 0.23 -17.52 18.71
CA PRO A 385 0.10 -18.78 17.97
C PRO A 385 -1.33 -19.14 17.57
N LEU A 386 -2.33 -18.81 18.40
CA LEU A 386 -3.74 -19.08 18.12
C LEU A 386 -4.22 -18.23 16.92
N ASN A 387 -3.90 -16.92 16.93
CA ASN A 387 -4.26 -16.02 15.85
C ASN A 387 -3.55 -16.37 14.53
N LYS A 388 -2.29 -16.79 14.58
CA LYS A 388 -1.57 -17.32 13.41
C LYS A 388 -2.27 -18.57 12.84
N ARG A 389 -2.73 -19.47 13.69
CA ARG A 389 -3.50 -20.66 13.27
C ARG A 389 -4.85 -20.28 12.68
N ARG A 390 -5.60 -19.36 13.33
CA ARG A 390 -6.88 -18.84 12.85
C ARG A 390 -6.71 -18.22 11.44
N ASN A 391 -5.70 -17.37 11.26
CA ASN A 391 -5.37 -16.74 9.99
C ASN A 391 -5.02 -17.78 8.89
N ALA A 392 -4.25 -18.82 9.23
CA ALA A 392 -3.89 -19.85 8.27
C ALA A 392 -5.12 -20.63 7.78
N ILE A 393 -6.00 -21.05 8.69
CA ILE A 393 -7.24 -21.76 8.35
C ILE A 393 -8.16 -20.85 7.55
N PHE A 394 -8.35 -19.60 8.01
CA PHE A 394 -9.16 -18.61 7.32
C PHE A 394 -8.72 -18.41 5.88
N GLY A 395 -7.42 -18.17 5.65
CA GLY A 395 -6.87 -17.99 4.31
C GLY A 395 -7.08 -19.20 3.40
N GLN A 396 -6.86 -20.41 3.92
CA GLN A 396 -7.06 -21.65 3.15
C GLN A 396 -8.51 -21.84 2.74
N GLU A 397 -9.42 -21.71 3.70
CA GLU A 397 -10.84 -21.94 3.47
C GLU A 397 -11.44 -20.88 2.54
N PHE A 398 -10.93 -19.64 2.62
CA PHE A 398 -11.39 -18.54 1.80
C PHE A 398 -10.97 -18.72 0.33
N VAL A 399 -9.72 -19.14 0.10
CA VAL A 399 -9.22 -19.45 -1.25
C VAL A 399 -9.99 -20.60 -1.90
N LYS A 400 -10.27 -21.68 -1.16
CA LYS A 400 -11.08 -22.83 -1.65
C LYS A 400 -12.50 -22.40 -2.08
N ARG A 401 -13.00 -21.27 -1.57
CA ARG A 401 -14.32 -20.71 -1.91
C ARG A 401 -14.25 -19.61 -3.00
N GLY A 402 -13.11 -19.48 -3.66
CA GLY A 402 -12.95 -18.55 -4.77
C GLY A 402 -12.76 -17.09 -4.36
N ILE A 403 -12.25 -16.83 -3.17
CA ILE A 403 -11.99 -15.49 -2.67
C ILE A 403 -10.51 -15.35 -2.29
N LEU A 404 -9.88 -14.26 -2.74
CA LEU A 404 -8.52 -13.89 -2.35
C LEU A 404 -8.54 -12.65 -1.48
N GLY A 405 -8.48 -12.86 -0.18
CA GLY A 405 -8.25 -11.83 0.84
C GLY A 405 -7.03 -12.21 1.67
N HIS A 406 -6.13 -11.27 1.90
CA HIS A 406 -4.92 -11.57 2.65
C HIS A 406 -5.23 -11.72 4.15
N PRO A 407 -4.94 -12.88 4.78
CA PRO A 407 -5.31 -13.12 6.18
C PRO A 407 -4.51 -12.25 7.18
N ASN A 408 -3.33 -11.75 6.78
CA ASN A 408 -2.43 -10.98 7.65
C ASN A 408 -2.15 -9.55 7.15
N HIS A 409 -2.88 -9.08 6.14
CA HIS A 409 -2.66 -7.76 5.54
C HIS A 409 -4.00 -7.10 5.20
N ALA A 410 -3.98 -5.81 4.84
CA ALA A 410 -5.17 -5.11 4.39
C ALA A 410 -5.76 -5.73 3.11
N TRP A 411 -7.08 -5.78 3.05
CA TRP A 411 -7.87 -6.06 1.86
C TRP A 411 -8.12 -4.77 1.11
N PHE A 412 -8.14 -4.86 -0.20
CA PHE A 412 -8.42 -3.72 -1.06
C PHE A 412 -9.67 -4.00 -1.91
N THR A 413 -10.55 -3.01 -2.03
CA THR A 413 -11.57 -3.03 -3.06
C THR A 413 -11.09 -2.27 -4.29
N SER A 414 -11.70 -2.51 -5.44
CA SER A 414 -11.54 -1.72 -6.66
C SER A 414 -12.89 -1.20 -7.15
N MET A 415 -12.86 -0.22 -8.02
CA MET A 415 -14.06 0.34 -8.64
C MET A 415 -14.79 -0.65 -9.57
N ALA A 416 -14.16 -1.82 -9.83
CA ALA A 416 -14.76 -2.92 -10.59
C ALA A 416 -15.50 -3.93 -9.71
N HIS A 417 -15.37 -3.87 -8.38
CA HIS A 417 -16.16 -4.73 -7.50
C HIS A 417 -17.65 -4.36 -7.52
N THR A 418 -18.49 -5.37 -7.45
CA THR A 418 -19.94 -5.26 -7.51
C THR A 418 -20.61 -5.70 -6.21
N GLU A 419 -21.90 -5.44 -6.07
CA GLU A 419 -22.72 -5.95 -4.94
C GLU A 419 -22.81 -7.49 -4.96
N ASP A 420 -22.78 -8.11 -6.15
CA ASP A 420 -22.72 -9.58 -6.27
C ASP A 420 -21.39 -10.14 -5.74
N ASP A 421 -20.27 -9.42 -5.97
CA ASP A 421 -18.99 -9.78 -5.36
C ASP A 421 -19.03 -9.71 -3.84
N VAL A 422 -19.62 -8.65 -3.30
CA VAL A 422 -19.82 -8.49 -1.84
C VAL A 422 -20.66 -9.65 -1.28
N LYS A 423 -21.79 -9.95 -1.90
CA LYS A 423 -22.68 -11.04 -1.47
C LYS A 423 -21.95 -12.38 -1.44
N LYS A 424 -21.29 -12.76 -2.53
CA LYS A 424 -20.54 -14.01 -2.63
C LYS A 424 -19.41 -14.09 -1.59
N THR A 425 -18.74 -12.96 -1.35
CA THR A 425 -17.66 -12.88 -0.36
C THR A 425 -18.17 -13.07 1.06
N VAL A 426 -19.31 -12.45 1.41
CA VAL A 426 -19.90 -12.62 2.73
C VAL A 426 -20.41 -14.06 2.94
N GLU A 427 -21.02 -14.69 1.93
CA GLU A 427 -21.41 -16.11 1.98
C GLU A 427 -20.20 -17.02 2.23
N ALA A 428 -19.13 -16.84 1.48
CA ALA A 428 -17.88 -17.59 1.66
C ALA A 428 -17.24 -17.34 3.04
N LEU A 429 -17.38 -16.12 3.56
CA LEU A 429 -16.88 -15.73 4.88
C LEU A 429 -17.56 -16.50 6.00
N TYR A 430 -18.89 -16.56 5.99
CA TYR A 430 -19.65 -17.31 7.01
C TYR A 430 -19.15 -18.75 7.14
N ASP A 431 -18.95 -19.42 6.01
CA ASP A 431 -18.47 -20.80 6.02
C ASP A 431 -17.02 -20.93 6.45
N SER A 432 -16.17 -19.99 6.05
CA SER A 432 -14.75 -19.98 6.46
C SER A 432 -14.60 -19.71 7.96
N LEU A 433 -15.38 -18.77 8.53
CA LEU A 433 -15.35 -18.48 9.97
C LEU A 433 -15.87 -19.64 10.83
N LYS A 434 -16.84 -20.44 10.34
CA LYS A 434 -17.27 -21.67 11.02
C LYS A 434 -16.12 -22.67 11.15
N GLU A 435 -15.28 -22.82 10.10
CA GLU A 435 -14.12 -23.71 10.17
C GLU A 435 -13.04 -23.17 11.13
N VAL A 436 -12.81 -21.86 11.13
CA VAL A 436 -11.90 -21.21 12.10
C VAL A 436 -12.39 -21.47 13.53
N LYS A 437 -13.68 -21.30 13.80
CA LYS A 437 -14.28 -21.49 15.14
C LYS A 437 -14.12 -22.90 15.68
N LYS A 438 -14.14 -23.94 14.83
CA LYS A 438 -13.93 -25.35 15.27
C LYS A 438 -12.53 -25.59 15.84
N THR A 439 -11.58 -24.68 15.63
CA THR A 439 -10.17 -24.82 15.99
C THR A 439 -9.74 -23.86 17.12
N ALA A 440 -10.69 -23.05 17.60
CA ALA A 440 -10.51 -22.06 18.67
C ALA A 440 -10.70 -22.70 20.11
#